data_67c172a25c97ed9d4fa25afbd26c762b
#
_entry.id   67c172a25c97ed9d4fa25afbd26c762b
#
_cell.length_a   1.000
_cell.length_b   1.000
_cell.length_c   1.000
_cell.angle_alpha   90.00
_cell.angle_beta   90.00
_cell.angle_gamma   90.00
#
_symmetry.space_group_name_H-M   'P 1'
#
loop_
_entity.id
_entity.type
_entity.pdbx_description
1 polymer ?
#
loop_
_entity_poly.entity_id
_entity_poly.type
_entity_poly.pdbx_seq_one_letter_code
_entity_poly.pdbx_strand_id
1 'polypeptide(L)'
;MELVRRVQAGSVEAFEPLYREHVDRVYALCLRMSHDSAEASELTQDVFVRCWERIGTFRGDSRFGTWLHRVAVNVVLEHTRSRNRREARVEPTGDPKILGGAATERSDELRMDLEQAVRQLPPKARAVFILHDIEGYRHREIAQMTGSAPGTMRAQLHRARRLLMEALS
;
A
#
# COMPACT_ATOMS: atom_id res chain seq x y z
N MET A 1 10.70 0.55 -21.91
CA MET A 1 9.63 -0.10 -22.74
C MET A 1 10.13 -1.40 -23.39
N GLU A 2 11.37 -1.48 -23.82
CA GLU A 2 11.94 -2.69 -24.44
C GLU A 2 11.93 -3.91 -23.49
N LEU A 3 12.36 -3.74 -22.23
CA LEU A 3 12.31 -4.80 -21.23
C LEU A 3 10.89 -5.37 -21.03
N VAL A 4 9.89 -4.49 -20.96
CA VAL A 4 8.48 -4.89 -20.80
C VAL A 4 8.02 -5.77 -21.97
N ARG A 5 8.35 -5.39 -23.21
CA ARG A 5 8.00 -6.20 -24.40
C ARG A 5 8.66 -7.55 -24.39
N ARG A 6 9.93 -7.64 -23.97
CA ARG A 6 10.64 -8.92 -23.84
C ARG A 6 10.01 -9.82 -22.77
N VAL A 7 9.59 -9.25 -21.63
CA VAL A 7 8.88 -10.00 -20.60
C VAL A 7 7.51 -10.45 -21.11
N GLN A 8 6.77 -9.59 -21.83
CA GLN A 8 5.51 -9.97 -22.48
C GLN A 8 5.67 -11.12 -23.50
N ALA A 9 6.85 -11.20 -24.11
CA ALA A 9 7.22 -12.30 -25.00
C ALA A 9 7.74 -13.56 -24.24
N GLY A 10 7.72 -13.56 -22.91
CA GLY A 10 8.08 -14.70 -22.06
C GLY A 10 9.55 -14.74 -21.61
N SER A 11 10.34 -13.69 -21.82
CA SER A 11 11.74 -13.67 -21.34
C SER A 11 11.79 -13.44 -19.84
N VAL A 12 12.21 -14.46 -19.09
CA VAL A 12 12.44 -14.43 -17.65
C VAL A 12 13.65 -13.55 -17.33
N GLU A 13 14.69 -13.58 -18.16
CA GLU A 13 15.92 -12.78 -17.96
C GLU A 13 15.65 -11.28 -18.04
N ALA A 14 14.65 -10.87 -18.84
CA ALA A 14 14.24 -9.47 -18.94
C ALA A 14 13.43 -9.01 -17.71
N PHE A 15 12.89 -9.93 -16.90
CA PHE A 15 12.11 -9.59 -15.71
C PHE A 15 13.00 -9.15 -14.55
N GLU A 16 14.21 -9.70 -14.42
CA GLU A 16 15.12 -9.37 -13.32
C GLU A 16 15.48 -7.87 -13.27
N PRO A 17 15.96 -7.22 -14.35
CA PRO A 17 16.20 -5.78 -14.33
C PRO A 17 14.92 -4.97 -14.10
N LEU A 18 13.77 -5.42 -14.60
CA LEU A 18 12.49 -4.77 -14.34
C LEU A 18 12.10 -4.84 -12.85
N TYR A 19 12.32 -6.00 -12.22
CA TYR A 19 12.15 -6.18 -10.78
C TYR A 19 13.05 -5.24 -9.98
N ARG A 20 14.36 -5.22 -10.28
CA ARG A 20 15.34 -4.39 -9.56
C ARG A 20 15.03 -2.89 -9.65
N GLU A 21 14.54 -2.42 -10.78
CA GLU A 21 14.17 -1.01 -10.97
C GLU A 21 13.00 -0.58 -10.08
N HIS A 22 12.11 -1.51 -9.71
CA HIS A 22 10.84 -1.15 -9.08
C HIS A 22 10.65 -1.71 -7.67
N VAL A 23 11.46 -2.66 -7.21
CA VAL A 23 11.25 -3.39 -5.95
C VAL A 23 11.21 -2.47 -4.73
N ASP A 24 12.14 -1.53 -4.62
CA ASP A 24 12.21 -0.63 -3.46
C ASP A 24 10.96 0.24 -3.33
N ARG A 25 10.43 0.71 -4.46
CA ARG A 25 9.23 1.54 -4.49
C ARG A 25 7.98 0.72 -4.15
N VAL A 26 7.89 -0.50 -4.63
CA VAL A 26 6.80 -1.43 -4.29
C VAL A 26 6.87 -1.80 -2.81
N TYR A 27 8.04 -2.14 -2.30
CA TYR A 27 8.25 -2.46 -0.90
C TYR A 27 7.87 -1.29 0.02
N ALA A 28 8.29 -0.07 -0.32
CA ALA A 28 7.95 1.12 0.45
C ALA A 28 6.43 1.36 0.53
N LEU A 29 5.68 1.11 -0.55
CA LEU A 29 4.21 1.15 -0.54
C LEU A 29 3.63 0.06 0.35
N CYS A 30 4.09 -1.18 0.20
CA CYS A 30 3.63 -2.31 1.02
C CYS A 30 3.88 -2.06 2.51
N LEU A 31 5.06 -1.54 2.86
CA LEU A 31 5.43 -1.21 4.24
C LEU A 31 4.56 -0.09 4.82
N ARG A 32 4.29 0.97 4.05
CA ARG A 32 3.37 2.04 4.49
C ARG A 32 1.95 1.53 4.76
N MET A 33 1.50 0.56 3.98
CA MET A 33 0.13 0.03 4.09
C MET A 33 -0.01 -1.02 5.19
N SER A 34 0.99 -1.91 5.35
CA SER A 34 0.97 -3.01 6.35
C SER A 34 1.51 -2.59 7.71
N HIS A 35 2.54 -1.73 7.74
CA HIS A 35 3.35 -1.37 8.91
C HIS A 35 4.09 -2.55 9.58
N ASP A 36 4.25 -3.63 8.84
CA ASP A 36 4.99 -4.81 9.25
C ASP A 36 5.97 -5.19 8.12
N SER A 37 7.24 -5.35 8.46
CA SER A 37 8.29 -5.60 7.47
C SER A 37 8.20 -7.00 6.87
N ALA A 38 7.75 -8.00 7.64
CA ALA A 38 7.55 -9.35 7.15
C ALA A 38 6.36 -9.39 6.19
N GLU A 39 5.22 -8.81 6.59
CA GLU A 39 4.03 -8.68 5.74
C GLU A 39 4.35 -7.86 4.47
N ALA A 40 5.12 -6.77 4.58
CA ALA A 40 5.55 -5.96 3.43
C ALA A 40 6.39 -6.76 2.44
N SER A 41 7.28 -7.64 2.93
CA SER A 41 8.10 -8.50 2.08
C SER A 41 7.25 -9.52 1.33
N GLU A 42 6.31 -10.18 2.00
CA GLU A 42 5.36 -11.11 1.39
C GLU A 42 4.50 -10.42 0.33
N LEU A 43 3.91 -9.26 0.67
CA LEU A 43 3.12 -8.47 -0.26
C LEU A 43 3.93 -8.03 -1.49
N THR A 44 5.20 -7.67 -1.29
CA THR A 44 6.08 -7.30 -2.40
C THR A 44 6.29 -8.48 -3.35
N GLN A 45 6.50 -9.68 -2.84
CA GLN A 45 6.58 -10.89 -3.66
C GLN A 45 5.28 -11.14 -4.42
N ASP A 46 4.14 -11.06 -3.74
CA ASP A 46 2.82 -11.23 -4.35
C ASP A 46 2.55 -10.21 -5.47
N VAL A 47 3.01 -8.97 -5.30
CA VAL A 47 2.92 -7.93 -6.33
C VAL A 47 3.69 -8.34 -7.58
N PHE A 48 4.92 -8.84 -7.44
CA PHE A 48 5.72 -9.22 -8.61
C PHE A 48 5.26 -10.52 -9.25
N VAL A 49 4.72 -11.47 -8.50
CA VAL A 49 4.02 -12.64 -9.05
C VAL A 49 2.80 -12.17 -9.86
N ARG A 50 1.96 -11.30 -9.30
CA ARG A 50 0.81 -10.73 -9.99
C ARG A 50 1.21 -9.87 -11.19
N CYS A 51 2.34 -9.17 -11.11
CA CYS A 51 2.91 -8.43 -12.23
C CYS A 51 3.26 -9.39 -13.38
N TRP A 52 3.96 -10.47 -13.10
CA TRP A 52 4.31 -11.49 -14.09
C TRP A 52 3.08 -12.07 -14.77
N GLU A 53 2.07 -12.46 -14.01
CA GLU A 53 0.82 -13.02 -14.53
C GLU A 53 0.04 -12.05 -15.42
N ARG A 54 0.12 -10.74 -15.14
CA ARG A 54 -0.70 -9.71 -15.79
C ARG A 54 0.04 -8.79 -16.74
N ILE A 55 1.35 -8.91 -16.87
CA ILE A 55 2.16 -8.00 -17.71
C ILE A 55 1.70 -8.01 -19.18
N GLY A 56 1.15 -9.13 -19.65
CA GLY A 56 0.53 -9.24 -20.98
C GLY A 56 -0.66 -8.28 -21.18
N THR A 57 -1.32 -7.83 -20.12
CA THR A 57 -2.43 -6.87 -20.18
C THR A 57 -1.98 -5.40 -20.22
N PHE A 58 -0.71 -5.14 -20.00
CA PHE A 58 -0.16 -3.78 -20.06
C PHE A 58 -0.05 -3.29 -21.51
N ARG A 59 -0.84 -2.26 -21.84
CA ARG A 59 -0.97 -1.72 -23.21
C ARG A 59 0.01 -0.57 -23.53
N GLY A 60 0.73 -0.05 -22.52
CA GLY A 60 1.61 1.10 -22.70
C GLY A 60 0.92 2.47 -22.66
N ASP A 61 -0.37 2.53 -22.25
CA ASP A 61 -1.15 3.78 -22.11
C ASP A 61 -0.63 4.67 -20.97
N SER A 62 0.22 4.13 -20.12
CA SER A 62 0.92 4.83 -19.04
C SER A 62 2.36 4.35 -18.92
N ARG A 63 3.15 4.98 -18.04
CA ARG A 63 4.45 4.42 -17.66
C ARG A 63 4.26 3.09 -16.94
N PHE A 64 5.15 2.13 -17.18
CA PHE A 64 5.09 0.81 -16.54
C PHE A 64 5.04 0.90 -15.01
N GLY A 65 5.86 1.76 -14.39
CA GLY A 65 5.84 1.98 -12.94
C GLY A 65 4.47 2.46 -12.42
N THR A 66 3.72 3.24 -13.20
CA THR A 66 2.36 3.66 -12.82
C THR A 66 1.37 2.50 -12.87
N TRP A 67 1.48 1.64 -13.87
CA TRP A 67 0.66 0.43 -13.97
C TRP A 67 1.00 -0.56 -12.84
N LEU A 68 2.30 -0.81 -12.59
CA LEU A 68 2.77 -1.68 -11.52
C LEU A 68 2.32 -1.18 -10.14
N HIS A 69 2.37 0.13 -9.91
CA HIS A 69 1.88 0.74 -8.68
C HIS A 69 0.38 0.44 -8.44
N ARG A 70 -0.45 0.49 -9.49
CA ARG A 70 -1.87 0.09 -9.38
C ARG A 70 -2.02 -1.40 -9.08
N VAL A 71 -1.18 -2.26 -9.66
CA VAL A 71 -1.14 -3.69 -9.31
C VAL A 71 -0.81 -3.85 -7.83
N ALA A 72 0.21 -3.15 -7.33
CA ALA A 72 0.62 -3.20 -5.93
C ALA A 72 -0.50 -2.75 -4.98
N VAL A 73 -1.14 -1.61 -5.24
CA VAL A 73 -2.28 -1.12 -4.44
C VAL A 73 -3.40 -2.16 -4.38
N ASN A 74 -3.74 -2.78 -5.51
CA ASN A 74 -4.80 -3.80 -5.56
C ASN A 74 -4.43 -5.04 -4.73
N VAL A 75 -3.18 -5.53 -4.83
CA VAL A 75 -2.70 -6.68 -4.04
C VAL A 75 -2.81 -6.38 -2.54
N VAL A 76 -2.31 -5.23 -2.10
CA VAL A 76 -2.37 -4.83 -0.68
C VAL A 76 -3.81 -4.69 -0.19
N LEU A 77 -4.69 -4.09 -0.98
CA LEU A 77 -6.11 -3.94 -0.62
C LEU A 77 -6.85 -5.29 -0.57
N GLU A 78 -6.54 -6.21 -1.49
CA GLU A 78 -7.08 -7.59 -1.48
C GLU A 78 -6.64 -8.33 -0.22
N HIS A 79 -5.36 -8.24 0.13
CA HIS A 79 -4.80 -8.83 1.35
C HIS A 79 -5.47 -8.29 2.61
N THR A 80 -5.58 -6.96 2.73
CA THR A 80 -6.24 -6.30 3.87
C THR A 80 -7.70 -6.72 4.01
N ARG A 81 -8.44 -6.84 2.90
CA ARG A 81 -9.83 -7.34 2.93
C ARG A 81 -9.91 -8.81 3.38
N SER A 82 -8.99 -9.64 2.92
CA SER A 82 -8.93 -11.05 3.31
C SER A 82 -8.63 -11.21 4.79
N ARG A 83 -7.66 -10.43 5.33
CA ARG A 83 -7.34 -10.40 6.75
C ARG A 83 -8.54 -9.97 7.59
N ASN A 84 -9.18 -8.84 7.26
CA ASN A 84 -10.33 -8.34 7.99
C ASN A 84 -11.51 -9.34 8.00
N ARG A 85 -11.70 -10.11 6.93
CA ARG A 85 -12.72 -11.18 6.88
C ARG A 85 -12.38 -12.36 7.77
N ARG A 86 -11.09 -12.70 7.92
CA ARG A 86 -10.63 -13.75 8.83
C ARG A 86 -10.78 -13.31 10.28
N GLU A 87 -10.35 -12.09 10.61
CA GLU A 87 -10.47 -11.51 11.94
C GLU A 87 -11.94 -11.34 12.38
N ALA A 88 -12.84 -10.98 11.49
CA ALA A 88 -14.29 -10.88 11.76
C ALA A 88 -14.96 -12.25 12.06
N ARG A 89 -14.30 -13.37 11.70
CA ARG A 89 -14.77 -14.74 12.00
C ARG A 89 -14.18 -15.32 13.28
N VAL A 90 -13.13 -14.70 13.82
CA VAL A 90 -12.49 -15.05 15.08
C VAL A 90 -12.89 -13.95 16.06
N GLU A 91 -13.45 -14.29 17.22
CA GLU A 91 -13.79 -13.29 18.24
C GLU A 91 -12.57 -12.44 18.62
N PRO A 92 -12.76 -11.13 18.90
CA PRO A 92 -11.64 -10.21 19.11
C PRO A 92 -10.98 -10.49 20.46
N THR A 93 -9.85 -11.17 20.44
CA THR A 93 -8.95 -11.25 21.59
C THR A 93 -7.60 -10.63 21.19
N GLY A 94 -7.33 -9.45 21.71
CA GLY A 94 -5.96 -8.92 21.73
C GLY A 94 -5.80 -7.49 21.23
N ASP A 95 -5.40 -6.61 22.15
CA ASP A 95 -4.88 -5.28 21.91
C ASP A 95 -3.66 -5.30 20.98
N PRO A 96 -3.48 -4.31 20.10
CA PRO A 96 -2.30 -4.22 19.26
C PRO A 96 -1.07 -3.88 20.13
N LYS A 97 -0.11 -4.80 20.17
CA LYS A 97 1.19 -4.57 20.81
C LYS A 97 1.98 -3.51 20.06
N ILE A 98 2.29 -2.44 20.75
CA ILE A 98 3.23 -1.38 20.35
C ILE A 98 4.64 -1.95 20.50
N LEU A 99 5.39 -2.07 19.41
CA LEU A 99 6.84 -2.29 19.44
C LEU A 99 7.52 -0.99 18.99
N GLY A 100 8.24 -0.38 19.93
CA GLY A 100 9.02 0.82 19.70
C GLY A 100 10.36 0.53 19.02
N GLY A 101 10.83 1.47 18.23
CA GLY A 101 12.18 1.53 17.67
C GLY A 101 12.72 2.94 17.78
N ALA A 102 13.96 3.06 18.24
CA ALA A 102 14.62 4.26 18.75
C ALA A 102 15.03 5.31 17.70
N ALA A 103 15.24 6.49 18.20
CA ALA A 103 15.35 7.83 17.63
C ALA A 103 16.62 8.15 16.83
N THR A 104 16.54 9.19 15.98
CA THR A 104 17.59 10.22 15.84
C THR A 104 17.07 11.48 15.11
N GLU A 105 17.34 12.64 15.75
CA GLU A 105 17.26 14.04 15.32
C GLU A 105 15.87 14.66 14.98
N ARG A 106 15.66 15.92 15.41
CA ARG A 106 14.39 16.68 15.45
C ARG A 106 13.51 16.63 14.20
N SER A 107 14.09 16.53 13.02
CA SER A 107 13.33 16.34 11.77
C SER A 107 12.83 14.88 11.65
N ASP A 108 13.60 13.94 12.19
CA ASP A 108 13.24 12.55 12.25
C ASP A 108 12.23 12.25 13.37
N GLU A 109 12.25 13.01 14.47
CA GLU A 109 11.26 12.89 15.55
C GLU A 109 9.85 13.20 15.04
N LEU A 110 9.65 14.35 14.38
CA LEU A 110 8.34 14.71 13.80
C LEU A 110 7.88 13.71 12.74
N ARG A 111 8.80 13.18 11.97
CA ARG A 111 8.51 12.14 10.97
C ARG A 111 8.16 10.83 11.64
N MET A 112 8.88 10.44 12.68
CA MET A 112 8.59 9.26 13.49
C MET A 112 7.25 9.38 14.20
N ASP A 113 6.93 10.55 14.76
CA ASP A 113 5.65 10.82 15.40
C ASP A 113 4.50 10.69 14.40
N LEU A 114 4.65 11.23 13.20
CA LEU A 114 3.66 11.09 12.13
C LEU A 114 3.50 9.62 11.69
N GLU A 115 4.59 8.91 11.48
CA GLU A 115 4.54 7.48 11.11
C GLU A 115 3.87 6.65 12.20
N GLN A 116 4.15 6.94 13.46
CA GLN A 116 3.50 6.28 14.59
C GLN A 116 2.01 6.62 14.68
N ALA A 117 1.65 7.89 14.51
CA ALA A 117 0.25 8.31 14.48
C ALA A 117 -0.51 7.66 13.33
N VAL A 118 0.09 7.55 12.14
CA VAL A 118 -0.50 6.84 10.98
C VAL A 118 -0.71 5.36 11.28
N ARG A 119 0.22 4.72 12.00
CA ARG A 119 0.07 3.31 12.42
C ARG A 119 -1.14 3.09 13.32
N GLN A 120 -1.47 4.07 14.16
CA GLN A 120 -2.61 3.99 15.09
C GLN A 120 -3.97 4.27 14.43
N LEU A 121 -3.99 4.78 13.19
CA LEU A 121 -5.23 4.99 12.47
C LEU A 121 -6.01 3.68 12.27
N PRO A 122 -7.36 3.72 12.36
CA PRO A 122 -8.19 2.58 11.98
C PRO A 122 -7.86 2.13 10.54
N PRO A 123 -7.80 0.83 10.24
CA PRO A 123 -7.28 0.32 8.96
C PRO A 123 -7.89 0.94 7.72
N LYS A 124 -9.21 1.18 7.70
CA LYS A 124 -9.90 1.82 6.58
C LYS A 124 -9.52 3.30 6.42
N ALA A 125 -9.44 4.04 7.53
CA ALA A 125 -9.05 5.45 7.52
C ALA A 125 -7.59 5.62 7.10
N ARG A 126 -6.70 4.76 7.59
CA ARG A 126 -5.29 4.71 7.22
C ARG A 126 -5.09 4.44 5.73
N ALA A 127 -5.75 3.41 5.19
CA ALA A 127 -5.65 3.08 3.78
C ALA A 127 -6.08 4.26 2.89
N VAL A 128 -7.18 4.93 3.22
CA VAL A 128 -7.66 6.09 2.45
C VAL A 128 -6.68 7.26 2.58
N PHE A 129 -6.13 7.52 3.76
CA PHE A 129 -5.14 8.57 3.98
C PHE A 129 -3.88 8.34 3.14
N ILE A 130 -3.32 7.13 3.19
CA ILE A 130 -2.13 6.79 2.41
C ILE A 130 -2.40 6.93 0.92
N LEU A 131 -3.48 6.36 0.42
CA LEU A 131 -3.80 6.38 -1.00
C LEU A 131 -4.12 7.80 -1.51
N HIS A 132 -4.78 8.63 -0.71
CA HIS A 132 -5.15 9.98 -1.12
C HIS A 132 -4.04 10.99 -0.89
N ASP A 133 -3.53 11.11 0.35
CA ASP A 133 -2.63 12.21 0.75
C ASP A 133 -1.16 11.90 0.42
N ILE A 134 -0.76 10.63 0.38
CA ILE A 134 0.62 10.24 0.06
C ILE A 134 0.76 9.82 -1.40
N GLU A 135 -0.13 8.95 -1.90
CA GLU A 135 -0.03 8.37 -3.24
C GLU A 135 -0.81 9.17 -4.31
N GLY A 136 -1.62 10.16 -3.91
CA GLY A 136 -2.29 11.11 -4.80
C GLY A 136 -3.52 10.58 -5.54
N TYR A 137 -4.10 9.45 -5.12
CA TYR A 137 -5.32 8.92 -5.73
C TYR A 137 -6.55 9.77 -5.40
N ARG A 138 -7.45 9.93 -6.38
CA ARG A 138 -8.72 10.61 -6.15
C ARG A 138 -9.70 9.70 -5.41
N HIS A 139 -10.63 10.26 -4.65
CA HIS A 139 -11.65 9.49 -3.91
C HIS A 139 -12.43 8.50 -4.78
N ARG A 140 -12.71 8.86 -6.05
CA ARG A 140 -13.38 7.95 -7.00
C ARG A 140 -12.54 6.74 -7.35
N GLU A 141 -11.24 6.93 -7.54
CA GLU A 141 -10.29 5.86 -7.84
C GLU A 141 -10.16 4.91 -6.65
N ILE A 142 -10.00 5.46 -5.43
CA ILE A 142 -9.95 4.67 -4.19
C ILE A 142 -11.27 3.90 -4.00
N ALA A 143 -12.40 4.54 -4.24
CA ALA A 143 -13.71 3.91 -4.14
C ALA A 143 -13.86 2.71 -5.10
N GLN A 144 -13.41 2.85 -6.34
CA GLN A 144 -13.39 1.75 -7.32
C GLN A 144 -12.47 0.61 -6.87
N MET A 145 -11.25 0.92 -6.40
CA MET A 145 -10.30 -0.08 -5.92
C MET A 145 -10.80 -0.82 -4.67
N THR A 146 -11.51 -0.11 -3.78
CA THR A 146 -12.00 -0.67 -2.51
C THR A 146 -13.39 -1.27 -2.60
N GLY A 147 -14.10 -1.09 -3.70
CA GLY A 147 -15.51 -1.48 -3.84
C GLY A 147 -16.44 -0.70 -2.92
N SER A 148 -16.10 0.54 -2.59
CA SER A 148 -16.83 1.41 -1.65
C SER A 148 -17.39 2.65 -2.35
N ALA A 149 -18.32 3.37 -1.69
CA ALA A 149 -18.83 4.62 -2.23
C ALA A 149 -17.81 5.77 -2.06
N PRO A 150 -17.72 6.73 -3.01
CA PRO A 150 -16.83 7.90 -2.89
C PRO A 150 -17.09 8.76 -1.64
N GLY A 151 -18.33 8.85 -1.17
CA GLY A 151 -18.68 9.52 0.07
C GLY A 151 -18.07 8.87 1.31
N THR A 152 -18.00 7.53 1.33
CA THR A 152 -17.34 6.79 2.39
C THR A 152 -15.84 7.11 2.43
N MET A 153 -15.19 7.26 1.27
CA MET A 153 -13.76 7.62 1.21
C MET A 153 -13.50 9.00 1.80
N ARG A 154 -14.36 9.99 1.50
CA ARG A 154 -14.25 11.33 2.10
C ARG A 154 -14.40 11.28 3.62
N ALA A 155 -15.39 10.54 4.12
CA ALA A 155 -15.61 10.38 5.56
C ALA A 155 -14.39 9.71 6.25
N GLN A 156 -13.81 8.67 5.65
CA GLN A 156 -12.63 8.00 6.18
C GLN A 156 -11.40 8.92 6.17
N LEU A 157 -11.20 9.71 5.12
CA LEU A 157 -10.11 10.68 5.06
C LEU A 157 -10.26 11.77 6.12
N HIS A 158 -11.47 12.31 6.27
CA HIS A 158 -11.76 13.31 7.31
C HIS A 158 -11.48 12.74 8.72
N ARG A 159 -11.91 11.52 8.98
CA ARG A 159 -11.62 10.82 10.24
C ARG A 159 -10.12 10.64 10.46
N ALA A 160 -9.39 10.20 9.43
CA ALA A 160 -7.94 10.02 9.52
C ALA A 160 -7.23 11.32 9.89
N ARG A 161 -7.52 12.40 9.16
CA ARG A 161 -6.90 13.71 9.41
C ARG A 161 -7.20 14.25 10.80
N ARG A 162 -8.44 14.09 11.30
CA ARG A 162 -8.81 14.50 12.64
C ARG A 162 -7.99 13.74 13.69
N LEU A 163 -7.92 12.41 13.59
CA LEU A 163 -7.14 11.58 14.54
C LEU A 163 -5.65 11.90 14.50
N LEU A 164 -5.10 12.20 13.32
CA LEU A 164 -3.70 12.63 13.19
C LEU A 164 -3.46 13.99 13.86
N MET A 165 -4.36 14.94 13.69
CA MET A 165 -4.27 16.23 14.37
C MET A 165 -4.34 16.07 15.90
N GLU A 166 -5.23 15.23 16.41
CA GLU A 166 -5.33 14.92 17.84
C GLU A 166 -4.07 14.24 18.39
N ALA A 167 -3.43 13.35 17.61
CA ALA A 167 -2.24 12.63 18.03
C ALA A 167 -0.95 13.48 17.99
N LEU A 168 -0.91 14.53 17.16
CA LEU A 168 0.27 15.38 16.94
C LEU A 168 0.16 16.74 17.63
N SER A 169 -0.91 16.99 18.40
CA SER A 169 -1.12 18.20 19.21
C SER A 169 -0.58 18.03 20.60
#